data_d12e204fb84162a01590fbc1dd81afce
#
_entry.id   d12e204fb84162a01590fbc1dd81afce
#
_cell.length_a   1.000
_cell.length_b   1.000
_cell.length_c   1.000
_cell.angle_alpha   90.00
_cell.angle_beta   90.00
_cell.angle_gamma   90.00
#
_symmetry.space_group_name_H-M   'P 1'
#
loop_
_entity.id
_entity.type
_entity.pdbx_description
1 polymer ?
#
loop_
_entity_poly.entity_id
_entity_poly.type
_entity_poly.pdbx_seq_one_letter_code
_entity_poly.pdbx_strand_id
1 'polypeptide(L)'
;MRKGFTRKPHGDEPATRGKNYITRSGLQRLKDERQFLLTRDRPAVAAVVAWAASNGDRSENADYQYGKRRLRQIDGRIRFLTKRIEAAEVVDPEAPRAGQSETRAFFGATVRFANAAGAERVVSIVGTDEVDLNRNHISWVSPLGRALMKSAAGDSVVLEAPGGTEYLTVLEVRYERISVEPFREPPGSEASAKGLPRRRSPDEEETIRHRS
;
A
#
# COMPACT_ATOMS: atom_id res chain seq x y z
N MET A 1 -32.05 3.01 -34.87
CA MET A 1 -31.17 2.01 -34.25
C MET A 1 -30.04 2.72 -33.49
N ARG A 2 -30.08 2.74 -32.14
CA ARG A 2 -29.04 3.33 -31.29
C ARG A 2 -28.04 2.24 -30.94
N LYS A 3 -26.78 2.38 -31.41
CA LYS A 3 -25.65 1.49 -31.04
C LYS A 3 -25.27 1.77 -29.60
N GLY A 4 -25.52 0.81 -28.72
CA GLY A 4 -25.09 0.84 -27.33
C GLY A 4 -23.56 0.82 -27.23
N PHE A 5 -22.99 1.84 -26.57
CA PHE A 5 -21.60 1.90 -26.20
C PHE A 5 -21.36 0.95 -25.01
N THR A 6 -20.97 -0.27 -25.27
CA THR A 6 -20.46 -1.17 -24.24
C THR A 6 -19.05 -0.72 -23.85
N ARG A 7 -18.93 -0.01 -22.71
CA ARG A 7 -17.63 0.19 -22.07
C ARG A 7 -17.04 -1.19 -21.78
N LYS A 8 -15.92 -1.52 -22.43
CA LYS A 8 -15.08 -2.65 -22.02
C LYS A 8 -14.74 -2.44 -20.54
N PRO A 9 -14.87 -3.45 -19.67
CA PRO A 9 -14.33 -3.37 -18.33
C PRO A 9 -12.84 -3.07 -18.47
N HIS A 10 -12.34 -2.10 -17.70
CA HIS A 10 -10.91 -1.87 -17.52
C HIS A 10 -10.33 -3.22 -17.10
N GLY A 11 -9.57 -3.84 -18.03
CA GLY A 11 -8.95 -5.11 -17.76
C GLY A 11 -8.11 -4.97 -16.49
N ASP A 12 -8.31 -5.88 -15.55
CA ASP A 12 -7.32 -6.15 -14.52
C ASP A 12 -5.98 -6.25 -15.25
N GLU A 13 -5.09 -5.28 -15.04
CA GLU A 13 -3.72 -5.43 -15.50
C GLU A 13 -3.24 -6.78 -14.96
N PRO A 14 -2.70 -7.66 -15.80
CA PRO A 14 -2.26 -8.96 -15.34
C PRO A 14 -1.28 -8.69 -14.20
N ALA A 15 -1.66 -9.11 -13.00
CA ALA A 15 -0.79 -9.10 -11.84
C ALA A 15 0.55 -9.61 -12.35
N THR A 16 1.55 -8.73 -12.34
CA THR A 16 2.90 -9.06 -12.81
C THR A 16 3.25 -10.41 -12.24
N ARG A 17 3.38 -11.44 -13.09
CA ARG A 17 3.81 -12.80 -12.71
C ARG A 17 5.27 -12.79 -12.22
N GLY A 18 5.70 -11.68 -11.61
CA GLY A 18 7.00 -11.47 -11.03
C GLY A 18 6.97 -11.72 -9.52
N LYS A 19 8.06 -12.16 -9.01
CA LYS A 19 8.32 -12.31 -7.59
C LYS A 19 7.97 -11.02 -6.84
N ASN A 20 7.27 -11.16 -5.71
CA ASN A 20 6.92 -10.02 -4.85
C ASN A 20 7.94 -9.90 -3.72
N TYR A 21 9.14 -9.43 -4.05
CA TYR A 21 10.15 -9.15 -3.03
C TYR A 21 9.69 -8.01 -2.12
N ILE A 22 9.89 -8.22 -0.83
CA ILE A 22 9.54 -7.25 0.21
C ILE A 22 10.49 -7.37 1.39
N THR A 23 10.77 -6.27 2.09
CA THR A 23 11.52 -6.33 3.36
C THR A 23 10.63 -6.86 4.49
N ARG A 24 11.24 -7.29 5.60
CA ARG A 24 10.51 -7.70 6.81
C ARG A 24 9.61 -6.59 7.35
N SER A 25 10.13 -5.35 7.38
CA SER A 25 9.38 -4.17 7.84
C SER A 25 8.22 -3.81 6.91
N GLY A 26 8.42 -3.90 5.59
CA GLY A 26 7.36 -3.69 4.62
C GLY A 26 6.24 -4.73 4.73
N LEU A 27 6.60 -6.01 4.88
CA LEU A 27 5.61 -7.06 5.11
C LEU A 27 4.80 -6.83 6.40
N GLN A 28 5.48 -6.40 7.49
CA GLN A 28 4.80 -6.11 8.74
C GLN A 28 3.80 -4.96 8.56
N ARG A 29 4.19 -3.89 7.86
CA ARG A 29 3.28 -2.77 7.54
C ARG A 29 2.02 -3.23 6.81
N LEU A 30 2.13 -4.11 5.81
CA LEU A 30 0.98 -4.65 5.09
C LEU A 30 0.07 -5.50 6.00
N LYS A 31 0.66 -6.29 6.92
CA LYS A 31 -0.07 -7.08 7.90
C LYS A 31 -0.84 -6.20 8.87
N ASP A 32 -0.20 -5.14 9.38
CA ASP A 32 -0.81 -4.22 10.34
C ASP A 32 -1.98 -3.46 9.71
N GLU A 33 -1.81 -2.97 8.47
CA GLU A 33 -2.89 -2.33 7.71
C GLU A 33 -4.07 -3.30 7.51
N ARG A 34 -3.81 -4.53 7.08
CA ARG A 34 -4.86 -5.53 6.90
C ARG A 34 -5.58 -5.83 8.21
N GLN A 35 -4.84 -5.98 9.30
CA GLN A 35 -5.39 -6.24 10.63
C GLN A 35 -6.31 -5.10 11.07
N PHE A 36 -5.88 -3.85 10.93
CA PHE A 36 -6.68 -2.68 11.22
C PHE A 36 -7.99 -2.67 10.42
N LEU A 37 -7.91 -2.89 9.11
CA LEU A 37 -9.09 -2.93 8.25
C LEU A 37 -10.08 -4.02 8.65
N LEU A 38 -9.60 -5.22 9.01
CA LEU A 38 -10.44 -6.34 9.39
C LEU A 38 -11.09 -6.15 10.76
N THR A 39 -10.35 -5.63 11.74
CA THR A 39 -10.80 -5.65 13.14
C THR A 39 -11.38 -4.33 13.62
N ARG A 40 -11.13 -3.22 12.92
CA ARG A 40 -11.58 -1.89 13.33
C ARG A 40 -12.38 -1.17 12.26
N ASP A 41 -11.79 -0.84 11.10
CA ASP A 41 -12.44 0.02 10.10
C ASP A 41 -13.69 -0.65 9.49
N ARG A 42 -13.58 -1.88 9.03
CA ARG A 42 -14.71 -2.62 8.46
C ARG A 42 -15.89 -2.81 9.42
N PRO A 43 -15.70 -3.28 10.67
CA PRO A 43 -16.79 -3.40 11.64
C PRO A 43 -17.45 -2.05 11.96
N ALA A 44 -16.67 -0.98 12.13
CA ALA A 44 -17.20 0.34 12.41
C ALA A 44 -18.10 0.85 11.27
N VAL A 45 -17.63 0.75 10.01
CA VAL A 45 -18.43 1.15 8.85
C VAL A 45 -19.67 0.25 8.68
N ALA A 46 -19.56 -1.05 8.95
CA ALA A 46 -20.70 -1.97 8.89
C ALA A 46 -21.78 -1.61 9.91
N ALA A 47 -21.40 -1.19 11.12
CA ALA A 47 -22.32 -0.72 12.14
C ALA A 47 -23.06 0.55 11.71
N VAL A 48 -22.37 1.52 11.11
CA VAL A 48 -22.96 2.74 10.54
C VAL A 48 -23.95 2.40 9.43
N VAL A 49 -23.60 1.49 8.52
CA VAL A 49 -24.50 1.03 7.44
C VAL A 49 -25.75 0.34 8.00
N ALA A 50 -25.59 -0.50 9.03
CA ALA A 50 -26.72 -1.18 9.67
C ALA A 50 -27.66 -0.18 10.35
N TRP A 51 -27.11 0.81 11.04
CA TRP A 51 -27.88 1.91 11.64
C TRP A 51 -28.64 2.72 10.57
N ALA A 52 -27.95 3.17 9.53
CA ALA A 52 -28.56 3.92 8.44
C ALA A 52 -29.68 3.13 7.74
N ALA A 53 -29.52 1.81 7.59
CA ALA A 53 -30.53 0.94 7.02
C ALA A 53 -31.80 0.80 7.87
N SER A 54 -31.74 1.10 9.17
CA SER A 54 -32.89 1.07 10.07
C SER A 54 -33.69 2.37 10.10
N ASN A 55 -33.14 3.47 9.52
CA ASN A 55 -33.71 4.82 9.63
C ASN A 55 -34.56 5.26 8.42
N GLY A 56 -35.09 4.33 7.60
CA GLY A 56 -36.02 4.65 6.51
C GLY A 56 -35.61 4.13 5.14
N ASP A 57 -36.06 4.78 4.06
CA ASP A 57 -35.84 4.33 2.69
C ASP A 57 -34.34 4.30 2.35
N ARG A 58 -33.86 3.10 2.03
CA ARG A 58 -32.46 2.82 1.68
C ARG A 58 -32.02 3.48 0.38
N SER A 59 -32.95 3.78 -0.52
CA SER A 59 -32.64 4.35 -1.83
C SER A 59 -32.30 5.85 -1.75
N GLU A 60 -32.91 6.58 -0.82
CA GLU A 60 -32.69 8.01 -0.62
C GLU A 60 -31.73 8.34 0.54
N ASN A 61 -31.33 7.33 1.32
CA ASN A 61 -30.44 7.49 2.46
C ASN A 61 -28.98 7.62 2.01
N ALA A 62 -28.46 8.84 1.98
CA ALA A 62 -27.09 9.14 1.56
C ALA A 62 -26.04 8.42 2.41
N ASP A 63 -26.24 8.33 3.73
CA ASP A 63 -25.31 7.66 4.66
C ASP A 63 -25.22 6.15 4.38
N TYR A 64 -26.36 5.52 4.09
CA TYR A 64 -26.41 4.13 3.67
C TYR A 64 -25.62 3.89 2.38
N GLN A 65 -25.83 4.73 1.35
CA GLN A 65 -25.14 4.60 0.07
C GLN A 65 -23.64 4.85 0.20
N TYR A 66 -23.26 5.89 0.97
CA TYR A 66 -21.86 6.20 1.25
C TYR A 66 -21.17 5.06 2.01
N GLY A 67 -21.79 4.56 3.08
CA GLY A 67 -21.27 3.47 3.87
C GLY A 67 -21.08 2.18 3.06
N LYS A 68 -22.03 1.82 2.20
CA LYS A 68 -21.90 0.69 1.27
C LYS A 68 -20.75 0.85 0.27
N ARG A 69 -20.53 2.08 -0.22
CA ARG A 69 -19.38 2.38 -1.09
C ARG A 69 -18.07 2.19 -0.32
N ARG A 70 -18.01 2.70 0.91
CA ARG A 70 -16.84 2.56 1.78
C ARG A 70 -16.54 1.10 2.11
N LEU A 71 -17.54 0.29 2.45
CA LEU A 71 -17.36 -1.15 2.69
C LEU A 71 -16.74 -1.86 1.47
N ARG A 72 -17.24 -1.57 0.26
CA ARG A 72 -16.65 -2.16 -0.97
C ARG A 72 -15.18 -1.76 -1.16
N GLN A 73 -14.81 -0.52 -0.83
CA GLN A 73 -13.41 -0.06 -0.87
C GLN A 73 -12.55 -0.81 0.13
N ILE A 74 -13.01 -0.94 1.39
CA ILE A 74 -12.32 -1.69 2.45
C ILE A 74 -12.14 -3.15 2.04
N ASP A 75 -13.20 -3.81 1.58
CA ASP A 75 -13.15 -5.21 1.14
C ASP A 75 -12.20 -5.40 -0.06
N GLY A 76 -12.18 -4.43 -0.99
CA GLY A 76 -11.22 -4.40 -2.08
C GLY A 76 -9.77 -4.30 -1.59
N ARG A 77 -9.51 -3.39 -0.63
CA ARG A 77 -8.17 -3.21 -0.05
C ARG A 77 -7.73 -4.44 0.76
N ILE A 78 -8.61 -5.06 1.54
CA ILE A 78 -8.32 -6.31 2.26
C ILE A 78 -7.91 -7.42 1.28
N ARG A 79 -8.68 -7.62 0.20
CA ARG A 79 -8.33 -8.62 -0.83
C ARG A 79 -6.99 -8.34 -1.49
N PHE A 80 -6.70 -7.07 -1.80
CA PHE A 80 -5.41 -6.66 -2.35
C PHE A 80 -4.26 -7.01 -1.39
N LEU A 81 -4.35 -6.56 -0.12
CA LEU A 81 -3.34 -6.80 0.90
C LEU A 81 -3.12 -8.30 1.14
N THR A 82 -4.19 -9.08 1.19
CA THR A 82 -4.11 -10.55 1.36
C THR A 82 -3.29 -11.18 0.24
N LYS A 83 -3.61 -10.86 -1.03
CA LYS A 83 -2.84 -11.37 -2.18
C LYS A 83 -1.37 -10.93 -2.15
N ARG A 84 -1.09 -9.68 -1.75
CA ARG A 84 0.28 -9.17 -1.66
C ARG A 84 1.08 -9.86 -0.57
N ILE A 85 0.48 -10.11 0.59
CA ILE A 85 1.09 -10.81 1.72
C ILE A 85 1.34 -12.27 1.38
N GLU A 86 0.39 -12.96 0.74
CA GLU A 86 0.51 -14.36 0.33
C GLU A 86 1.61 -14.58 -0.72
N ALA A 87 1.78 -13.63 -1.65
CA ALA A 87 2.80 -13.70 -2.69
C ALA A 87 4.16 -13.12 -2.25
N ALA A 88 4.31 -12.68 -0.99
CA ALA A 88 5.49 -12.00 -0.51
C ALA A 88 6.69 -12.94 -0.35
N GLU A 89 7.81 -12.63 -1.01
CA GLU A 89 9.13 -13.21 -0.77
C GLU A 89 9.93 -12.24 0.09
N VAL A 90 10.11 -12.57 1.37
CA VAL A 90 10.82 -11.69 2.31
C VAL A 90 12.32 -11.77 2.07
N VAL A 91 12.92 -10.61 1.85
CA VAL A 91 14.38 -10.46 1.72
C VAL A 91 14.88 -9.55 2.84
N ASP A 92 15.88 -10.03 3.58
CA ASP A 92 16.56 -9.23 4.60
C ASP A 92 17.76 -8.50 3.95
N PRO A 93 17.77 -7.16 3.92
CA PRO A 93 18.90 -6.40 3.39
C PRO A 93 20.20 -6.65 4.16
N GLU A 94 20.12 -6.91 5.47
CA GLU A 94 21.28 -7.13 6.34
C GLU A 94 21.78 -8.59 6.35
N ALA A 95 21.09 -9.49 5.67
CA ALA A 95 21.50 -10.89 5.62
C ALA A 95 22.88 -11.04 4.96
N PRO A 96 23.77 -11.91 5.49
CA PRO A 96 25.06 -12.19 4.88
C PRO A 96 24.91 -12.58 3.41
N ARG A 97 25.72 -12.00 2.57
CA ARG A 97 25.77 -12.25 1.12
C ARG A 97 27.12 -12.86 0.77
N ALA A 98 27.18 -13.61 -0.33
CA ALA A 98 28.42 -14.23 -0.76
C ALA A 98 28.67 -13.98 -2.26
N GLY A 99 29.95 -13.92 -2.63
CA GLY A 99 30.39 -13.76 -4.00
C GLY A 99 29.94 -12.43 -4.63
N GLN A 100 29.53 -12.46 -5.89
CA GLN A 100 29.15 -11.25 -6.62
C GLN A 100 27.98 -10.47 -6.00
N SER A 101 27.19 -11.09 -5.11
CA SER A 101 26.06 -10.43 -4.46
C SER A 101 26.50 -9.48 -3.34
N GLU A 102 27.74 -9.52 -2.89
CA GLU A 102 28.30 -8.56 -1.92
C GLU A 102 28.57 -7.20 -2.53
N THR A 103 29.01 -7.16 -3.78
CA THR A 103 29.51 -5.95 -4.45
C THR A 103 28.54 -5.40 -5.51
N ARG A 104 27.50 -6.14 -5.86
CA ARG A 104 26.51 -5.75 -6.87
C ARG A 104 25.18 -5.37 -6.26
N ALA A 105 24.50 -4.42 -6.89
CA ALA A 105 23.18 -3.97 -6.47
C ALA A 105 22.11 -5.01 -6.81
N PHE A 106 21.44 -5.53 -5.79
CA PHE A 106 20.23 -6.34 -5.89
C PHE A 106 19.13 -5.74 -5.02
N PHE A 107 18.00 -6.44 -4.90
CA PHE A 107 16.95 -6.05 -3.96
C PHE A 107 17.51 -5.84 -2.55
N GLY A 108 17.14 -4.73 -1.91
CA GLY A 108 17.65 -4.34 -0.59
C GLY A 108 18.97 -3.58 -0.60
N ALA A 109 19.58 -3.33 -1.78
CA ALA A 109 20.77 -2.50 -1.89
C ALA A 109 20.43 -1.02 -1.73
N THR A 110 21.31 -0.28 -1.04
CA THR A 110 21.39 1.17 -1.07
C THR A 110 22.52 1.55 -2.02
N VAL A 111 22.21 2.33 -3.05
CA VAL A 111 23.12 2.66 -4.15
C VAL A 111 23.33 4.17 -4.20
N ARG A 112 24.60 4.60 -4.16
CA ARG A 112 25.01 5.98 -4.44
C ARG A 112 25.51 6.04 -5.88
N PHE A 113 24.98 6.98 -6.64
CA PHE A 113 25.34 7.19 -8.05
C PHE A 113 25.38 8.67 -8.38
N ALA A 114 26.09 9.03 -9.45
CA ALA A 114 26.15 10.38 -10.01
C ALA A 114 25.60 10.39 -11.43
N ASN A 115 24.96 11.47 -11.82
CA ASN A 115 24.59 11.71 -13.22
C ASN A 115 25.76 12.35 -14.01
N ALA A 116 25.55 12.58 -15.32
CA ALA A 116 26.56 13.19 -16.19
C ALA A 116 26.99 14.61 -15.76
N ALA A 117 26.14 15.32 -15.01
CA ALA A 117 26.47 16.64 -14.43
C ALA A 117 27.22 16.55 -13.08
N GLY A 118 27.52 15.34 -12.61
CA GLY A 118 28.18 15.11 -11.33
C GLY A 118 27.26 15.23 -10.09
N ALA A 119 25.96 15.39 -10.29
CA ALA A 119 25.01 15.42 -9.17
C ALA A 119 24.81 14.03 -8.58
N GLU A 120 25.13 13.89 -7.29
CA GLU A 120 25.04 12.61 -6.58
C GLU A 120 23.66 12.40 -5.97
N ARG A 121 23.22 11.16 -5.96
CA ARG A 121 22.00 10.70 -5.30
C ARG A 121 22.22 9.35 -4.63
N VAL A 122 21.48 9.13 -3.54
CA VAL A 122 21.46 7.85 -2.83
C VAL A 122 20.01 7.33 -2.86
N VAL A 123 19.84 6.07 -3.26
CA VAL A 123 18.52 5.42 -3.28
C VAL A 123 18.61 4.02 -2.70
N SER A 124 17.53 3.56 -2.06
CA SER A 124 17.40 2.18 -1.61
C SER A 124 16.41 1.43 -2.50
N ILE A 125 16.81 0.25 -2.98
CA ILE A 125 16.00 -0.60 -3.87
C ILE A 125 15.10 -1.49 -3.04
N VAL A 126 13.79 -1.22 -3.09
CA VAL A 126 12.77 -1.86 -2.25
C VAL A 126 11.66 -2.51 -3.09
N GLY A 127 10.70 -3.13 -2.42
CA GLY A 127 9.49 -3.69 -3.03
C GLY A 127 8.54 -2.62 -3.58
N THR A 128 7.61 -3.05 -4.43
CA THR A 128 6.61 -2.13 -5.02
C THR A 128 5.68 -1.53 -3.97
N ASP A 129 5.48 -2.22 -2.85
CA ASP A 129 4.63 -1.75 -1.75
C ASP A 129 5.38 -0.89 -0.72
N GLU A 130 6.70 -0.70 -0.90
CA GLU A 130 7.59 -0.02 0.04
C GLU A 130 8.15 1.30 -0.49
N VAL A 131 7.69 1.73 -1.67
CA VAL A 131 8.15 2.97 -2.31
C VAL A 131 7.82 4.17 -1.43
N ASP A 132 8.84 4.98 -1.17
CA ASP A 132 8.75 6.24 -0.43
C ASP A 132 9.78 7.23 -0.98
N LEU A 133 9.33 8.18 -1.77
CA LEU A 133 10.22 9.16 -2.41
C LEU A 133 10.90 10.11 -1.40
N ASN A 134 10.27 10.37 -0.25
CA ASN A 134 10.85 11.22 0.79
C ASN A 134 12.04 10.54 1.48
N ARG A 135 12.11 9.21 1.41
CA ARG A 135 13.21 8.39 1.94
C ARG A 135 14.14 7.87 0.85
N ASN A 136 13.95 8.31 -0.40
CA ASN A 136 14.66 7.79 -1.57
C ASN A 136 14.50 6.27 -1.77
N HIS A 137 13.37 5.70 -1.35
CA HIS A 137 13.05 4.30 -1.58
C HIS A 137 12.39 4.14 -2.95
N ILE A 138 13.05 3.43 -3.85
CA ILE A 138 12.57 3.18 -5.22
C ILE A 138 12.20 1.72 -5.41
N SER A 139 11.20 1.48 -6.25
CA SER A 139 10.83 0.10 -6.59
C SER A 139 11.91 -0.56 -7.46
N TRP A 140 12.23 -1.82 -7.15
CA TRP A 140 13.13 -2.64 -7.98
C TRP A 140 12.63 -2.84 -9.42
N VAL A 141 11.32 -2.69 -9.70
CA VAL A 141 10.73 -2.75 -11.05
C VAL A 141 10.65 -1.37 -11.72
N SER A 142 10.98 -0.28 -11.03
CA SER A 142 11.04 1.05 -11.63
C SER A 142 12.15 1.15 -12.70
N PRO A 143 12.09 2.10 -13.65
CA PRO A 143 13.18 2.31 -14.61
C PRO A 143 14.54 2.47 -13.93
N LEU A 144 14.64 3.33 -12.91
CA LEU A 144 15.87 3.55 -12.16
C LEU A 144 16.29 2.29 -11.38
N GLY A 145 15.35 1.61 -10.72
CA GLY A 145 15.64 0.36 -10.02
C GLY A 145 16.22 -0.69 -10.98
N ARG A 146 15.61 -0.88 -12.15
CA ARG A 146 16.11 -1.82 -13.17
C ARG A 146 17.48 -1.44 -13.74
N ALA A 147 17.73 -0.15 -13.96
CA ALA A 147 19.01 0.32 -14.44
C ALA A 147 20.14 0.05 -13.45
N LEU A 148 19.87 0.22 -12.14
CA LEU A 148 20.86 -0.02 -11.09
C LEU A 148 21.04 -1.49 -10.71
N MET A 149 20.05 -2.36 -11.00
CA MET A 149 20.14 -3.77 -10.64
C MET A 149 21.33 -4.45 -11.34
N LYS A 150 22.08 -5.24 -10.55
CA LYS A 150 23.29 -5.99 -10.95
C LYS A 150 24.53 -5.12 -11.20
N SER A 151 24.46 -3.78 -11.08
CA SER A 151 25.62 -2.92 -11.20
C SER A 151 26.51 -2.99 -9.96
N ALA A 152 27.79 -2.70 -10.12
CA ALA A 152 28.79 -2.56 -9.06
C ALA A 152 29.32 -1.14 -9.02
N ALA A 153 30.07 -0.79 -7.98
CA ALA A 153 30.79 0.48 -7.89
C ALA A 153 31.76 0.60 -9.09
N GLY A 154 31.75 1.76 -9.75
CA GLY A 154 32.50 2.06 -10.97
C GLY A 154 31.75 1.75 -12.27
N ASP A 155 30.63 1.02 -12.22
CA ASP A 155 29.84 0.74 -13.44
C ASP A 155 29.09 2.00 -13.92
N SER A 156 29.02 2.15 -15.26
CA SER A 156 28.12 3.11 -15.90
C SER A 156 26.87 2.40 -16.38
N VAL A 157 25.69 2.91 -16.00
CA VAL A 157 24.40 2.37 -16.37
C VAL A 157 23.57 3.39 -17.14
N VAL A 158 22.66 2.90 -17.95
CA VAL A 158 21.78 3.74 -18.77
C VAL A 158 20.38 3.71 -18.16
N LEU A 159 19.88 4.88 -17.84
CA LEU A 159 18.50 5.08 -17.39
C LEU A 159 17.65 5.56 -18.57
N GLU A 160 16.74 4.72 -19.01
CA GLU A 160 15.71 5.10 -19.98
C GLU A 160 14.47 5.59 -19.21
N ALA A 161 14.19 6.88 -19.31
CA ALA A 161 13.04 7.53 -18.67
C ALA A 161 12.22 8.28 -19.74
N PRO A 162 10.94 8.60 -19.48
CA PRO A 162 10.10 9.36 -20.40
C PRO A 162 10.69 10.72 -20.82
N GLY A 163 11.60 11.28 -20.00
CA GLY A 163 12.31 12.54 -20.27
C GLY A 163 13.58 12.38 -21.14
N GLY A 164 13.92 11.15 -21.53
CA GLY A 164 15.12 10.86 -22.32
C GLY A 164 16.04 9.83 -21.66
N THR A 165 17.18 9.62 -22.28
CA THR A 165 18.22 8.70 -21.79
C THR A 165 19.23 9.46 -20.94
N GLU A 166 19.51 8.95 -19.74
CA GLU A 166 20.48 9.51 -18.80
C GLU A 166 21.57 8.47 -18.49
N TYR A 167 22.83 8.90 -18.47
CA TYR A 167 23.96 8.06 -18.06
C TYR A 167 24.25 8.30 -16.59
N LEU A 168 24.32 7.21 -15.82
CA LEU A 168 24.59 7.25 -14.39
C LEU A 168 25.86 6.45 -14.09
N THR A 169 26.72 6.97 -13.25
CA THR A 169 27.89 6.26 -12.73
C THR A 169 27.60 5.80 -11.31
N VAL A 170 27.69 4.51 -11.05
CA VAL A 170 27.52 3.93 -9.71
C VAL A 170 28.78 4.20 -8.91
N LEU A 171 28.66 4.88 -7.78
CA LEU A 171 29.77 5.24 -6.90
C LEU A 171 29.96 4.23 -5.79
N GLU A 172 28.85 3.71 -5.23
CA GLU A 172 28.88 2.83 -4.09
C GLU A 172 27.64 1.94 -4.07
N VAL A 173 27.82 0.69 -3.67
CA VAL A 173 26.74 -0.26 -3.38
C VAL A 173 26.95 -0.78 -1.96
N ARG A 174 25.94 -0.63 -1.11
CA ARG A 174 25.96 -1.13 0.26
C ARG A 174 24.65 -1.77 0.64
N TYR A 175 24.69 -2.59 1.67
CA TYR A 175 23.51 -3.24 2.23
C TYR A 175 23.43 -2.84 3.70
N GLU A 176 22.32 -2.18 4.02
CA GLU A 176 22.06 -1.66 5.36
C GLU A 176 20.57 -1.82 5.68
N ARG A 177 20.23 -1.63 6.92
CA ARG A 177 18.83 -1.70 7.35
C ARG A 177 17.99 -0.64 6.65
N ILE A 178 16.99 -1.08 5.88
CA ILE A 178 16.02 -0.20 5.26
C ILE A 178 14.83 -0.03 6.21
N SER A 179 14.64 1.20 6.69
CA SER A 179 13.53 1.54 7.58
C SER A 179 12.29 1.93 6.78
N VAL A 180 11.31 1.06 6.73
CA VAL A 180 9.98 1.35 6.17
C VAL A 180 9.12 1.98 7.27
N GLU A 181 8.38 3.05 6.93
CA GLU A 181 7.48 3.67 7.89
C GLU A 181 6.38 2.69 8.31
N PRO A 182 6.16 2.47 9.63
CA PRO A 182 5.13 1.57 10.09
C PRO A 182 3.74 2.08 9.70
N PHE A 183 2.78 1.18 9.61
CA PHE A 183 1.39 1.56 9.41
C PHE A 183 0.93 2.46 10.55
N ARG A 184 0.29 3.57 10.21
CA ARG A 184 -0.38 4.46 11.17
C ARG A 184 -1.87 4.44 10.87
N GLU A 185 -2.64 4.27 11.92
CA GLU A 185 -4.10 4.35 11.82
C GLU A 185 -4.51 5.76 11.36
N PRO A 186 -5.47 5.88 10.43
CA PRO A 186 -5.97 7.20 10.02
C PRO A 186 -6.53 7.97 11.22
N PRO A 187 -6.29 9.30 11.30
CA PRO A 187 -6.87 10.12 12.36
C PRO A 187 -8.41 10.02 12.30
N GLY A 188 -9.03 9.85 13.46
CA GLY A 188 -10.50 9.73 13.57
C GLY A 188 -11.04 8.30 13.48
N SER A 189 -10.21 7.28 13.26
CA SER A 189 -10.64 5.87 13.30
C SER A 189 -11.23 5.46 14.66
N GLU A 190 -10.80 6.11 15.75
CA GLU A 190 -11.36 5.90 17.10
C GLU A 190 -12.73 6.57 17.32
N ALA A 191 -13.01 7.65 16.60
CA ALA A 191 -14.28 8.40 16.75
C ALA A 191 -15.47 7.61 16.18
N SER A 192 -15.25 6.81 15.14
CA SER A 192 -16.30 5.94 14.57
C SER A 192 -16.75 4.83 15.52
N ALA A 193 -15.90 4.41 16.47
CA ALA A 193 -16.25 3.40 17.46
C ALA A 193 -17.02 3.98 18.67
N LYS A 194 -16.86 5.29 18.95
CA LYS A 194 -17.49 5.97 20.10
C LYS A 194 -18.79 6.69 19.77
N GLY A 195 -19.10 6.89 18.50
CA GLY A 195 -20.23 7.72 18.04
C GLY A 195 -21.53 6.98 17.75
N LEU A 196 -21.65 5.69 17.98
CA LEU A 196 -22.92 4.99 17.87
C LEU A 196 -23.82 5.37 19.04
N PRO A 197 -24.99 6.00 18.83
CA PRO A 197 -25.96 6.18 19.89
C PRO A 197 -26.29 4.80 20.46
N ARG A 198 -26.18 4.64 21.78
CA ARG A 198 -26.62 3.42 22.46
C ARG A 198 -28.07 3.18 22.05
N ARG A 199 -28.39 1.97 21.55
CA ARG A 199 -29.77 1.52 21.46
C ARG A 199 -30.37 1.66 22.85
N ARG A 200 -31.42 2.47 22.97
CA ARG A 200 -32.26 2.43 24.17
C ARG A 200 -32.84 1.02 24.26
N SER A 201 -32.75 0.42 25.43
CA SER A 201 -33.37 -0.86 25.66
C SER A 201 -34.89 -0.74 25.51
N PRO A 202 -35.62 -1.78 25.06
CA PRO A 202 -37.08 -1.76 24.95
C PRO A 202 -37.77 -1.29 26.21
N ASP A 203 -37.19 -1.54 27.40
CA ASP A 203 -37.70 -1.16 28.70
C ASP A 203 -37.66 0.37 28.95
N GLU A 204 -36.79 1.11 28.28
CA GLU A 204 -36.74 2.58 28.39
C GLU A 204 -37.81 3.28 27.50
N GLU A 205 -38.28 2.64 26.47
CA GLU A 205 -39.39 3.17 25.62
C GLU A 205 -40.76 2.98 26.26
N GLU A 206 -40.93 1.95 27.10
CA GLU A 206 -42.20 1.66 27.77
C GLU A 206 -42.47 2.63 28.94
N THR A 207 -41.41 3.10 29.59
CA THR A 207 -41.51 4.05 30.74
C THR A 207 -41.97 5.45 30.31
N ILE A 208 -41.77 5.85 29.06
CA ILE A 208 -42.16 7.17 28.54
C ILE A 208 -43.63 7.18 28.16
N ARG A 209 -44.18 6.05 27.69
CA ARG A 209 -45.62 5.96 27.31
C ARG A 209 -46.58 5.98 28.47
N HIS A 210 -46.14 5.74 29.69
CA HIS A 210 -46.99 5.76 30.91
C HIS A 210 -46.91 7.07 31.71
N ARG A 211 -46.22 8.08 31.20
CA ARG A 211 -46.09 9.42 31.82
C ARG A 211 -46.70 10.57 31.01
N SER A 212 -47.55 10.26 30.00
CA SER A 212 -48.31 11.29 29.25
C SER A 212 -49.78 11.14 29.48
#